data_6bc794fa83b96657017abb35f740cc69
#
_entry.id   6bc794fa83b96657017abb35f740cc69
#
_cell.length_a   1.000
_cell.length_b   1.000
_cell.length_c   1.000
_cell.angle_alpha   90.00
_cell.angle_beta   90.00
_cell.angle_gamma   90.00
#
_symmetry.space_group_name_H-M   'P 1'
#
loop_
_entity.id
_entity.type
_entity.pdbx_description
1 polymer ?
#
loop_
_entity_poly.entity_id
_entity_poly.type
_entity_poly.pdbx_seq_one_letter_code
_entity_poly.pdbx_strand_id
1 'polypeptide(L)'
;MIRIAICDDEKHMSDHIRSFVSDFFRKKNREISLRMFSSGEELLSYNGQIDILFLDIQMKEMDGMETARKLRADQFRGFLVFITVLKEMVFQSFEVQAYDYLVKPVDKKEFEKTMERIYA
;
A
#
# COMPACT_ATOMS: atom_id res chain seq x y z
N MET A 1 -3.41 -10.79 14.37
CA MET A 1 -2.29 -10.51 13.45
C MET A 1 -2.76 -9.55 12.36
N ILE A 2 -1.99 -8.51 12.10
CA ILE A 2 -2.30 -7.53 11.07
C ILE A 2 -1.71 -7.99 9.75
N ARG A 3 -2.52 -8.01 8.70
CA ARG A 3 -2.12 -8.52 7.38
C ARG A 3 -1.86 -7.33 6.46
N ILE A 4 -0.62 -7.21 6.00
CA ILE A 4 -0.15 -6.09 5.23
C ILE A 4 0.36 -6.57 3.88
N ALA A 5 0.02 -5.85 2.83
CA ALA A 5 0.53 -6.11 1.48
C ALA A 5 1.22 -4.88 0.94
N ILE A 6 2.30 -5.10 0.20
CA ILE A 6 3.02 -4.06 -0.51
C ILE A 6 3.06 -4.50 -1.98
N CYS A 7 2.58 -3.63 -2.87
CA CYS A 7 2.56 -3.91 -4.30
C CYS A 7 3.31 -2.83 -5.05
N ASP A 8 4.44 -3.19 -5.63
CA ASP A 8 5.30 -2.28 -6.37
C ASP A 8 6.17 -3.15 -7.29
N ASP A 9 6.30 -2.78 -8.56
CA ASP A 9 7.09 -3.56 -9.50
C ASP A 9 8.59 -3.28 -9.39
N GLU A 10 8.99 -2.34 -8.56
CA GLU A 10 10.39 -2.05 -8.29
C GLU A 10 10.79 -2.60 -6.94
N LYS A 11 11.59 -3.66 -6.96
CA LYS A 11 11.93 -4.40 -5.75
C LYS A 11 12.62 -3.53 -4.71
N HIS A 12 13.49 -2.63 -5.13
CA HIS A 12 14.20 -1.74 -4.21
C HIS A 12 13.23 -0.89 -3.40
N MET A 13 12.21 -0.35 -4.07
CA MET A 13 11.22 0.48 -3.39
C MET A 13 10.33 -0.33 -2.46
N SER A 14 9.92 -1.53 -2.88
CA SER A 14 9.09 -2.35 -2.00
C SER A 14 9.88 -2.82 -0.78
N ASP A 15 11.17 -3.11 -0.92
CA ASP A 15 12.02 -3.44 0.22
C ASP A 15 12.16 -2.28 1.19
N HIS A 16 12.23 -1.06 0.67
CA HIS A 16 12.32 0.15 1.48
C HIS A 16 11.05 0.33 2.33
N ILE A 17 9.89 0.21 1.70
CA ILE A 17 8.62 0.30 2.42
C ILE A 17 8.47 -0.84 3.42
N ARG A 18 8.91 -2.02 3.05
CA ARG A 18 8.90 -3.16 3.97
C ARG A 18 9.68 -2.86 5.24
N SER A 19 10.84 -2.22 5.13
CA SER A 19 11.64 -1.89 6.31
C SER A 19 10.91 -0.87 7.19
N PHE A 20 10.24 0.12 6.60
CA PHE A 20 9.44 1.08 7.36
C PHE A 20 8.31 0.39 8.12
N VAL A 21 7.61 -0.52 7.47
CA VAL A 21 6.51 -1.28 8.08
C VAL A 21 7.03 -2.12 9.24
N SER A 22 8.11 -2.85 9.00
CA SER A 22 8.69 -3.72 10.03
C SER A 22 9.13 -2.94 11.25
N ASP A 23 9.79 -1.80 11.04
CA ASP A 23 10.24 -0.95 12.14
C ASP A 23 9.08 -0.40 12.95
N PHE A 24 8.04 0.05 12.26
CA PHE A 24 6.87 0.62 12.94
C PHE A 24 6.22 -0.40 13.88
N PHE A 25 5.94 -1.60 13.38
CA PHE A 25 5.24 -2.61 14.17
C PHE A 25 6.12 -3.26 15.23
N ARG A 26 7.42 -3.34 14.98
CA ARG A 26 8.35 -3.81 16.02
C ARG A 26 8.31 -2.88 17.24
N LYS A 27 8.29 -1.56 17.01
CA LYS A 27 8.19 -0.58 18.09
C LYS A 27 6.87 -0.68 18.83
N LYS A 28 5.81 -1.09 18.15
CA LYS A 28 4.50 -1.27 18.76
C LYS A 28 4.33 -2.65 19.38
N ASN A 29 5.33 -3.52 19.23
CA ASN A 29 5.28 -4.89 19.72
C ASN A 29 4.07 -5.66 19.18
N ARG A 30 3.79 -5.51 17.88
CA ARG A 30 2.65 -6.12 17.22
C ARG A 30 3.12 -7.11 16.15
N GLU A 31 2.45 -8.25 16.08
CA GLU A 31 2.73 -9.24 15.04
C GLU A 31 2.05 -8.83 13.74
N ILE A 32 2.76 -9.03 12.62
CA ILE A 32 2.23 -8.75 11.29
C ILE A 32 2.52 -9.91 10.36
N SER A 33 1.68 -10.03 9.34
CA SER A 33 1.94 -10.86 8.18
C SER A 33 2.19 -9.90 7.02
N LEU A 34 3.29 -10.07 6.32
CA LEU A 34 3.69 -9.15 5.27
C LEU A 34 3.85 -9.90 3.96
N ARG A 35 3.13 -9.48 2.93
CA ARG A 35 3.22 -10.07 1.60
C ARG A 35 3.62 -9.01 0.59
N MET A 36 4.49 -9.41 -0.34
CA MET A 36 5.02 -8.54 -1.38
C MET A 36 4.48 -9.00 -2.73
N PHE A 37 4.01 -8.04 -3.52
CA PHE A 37 3.51 -8.31 -4.87
C PHE A 37 4.23 -7.40 -5.85
N SER A 38 4.51 -7.92 -7.05
CA SER A 38 5.26 -7.16 -8.05
C SER A 38 4.38 -6.62 -9.18
N SER A 39 3.08 -6.92 -9.15
CA SER A 39 2.17 -6.44 -10.19
C SER A 39 0.74 -6.38 -9.64
N GLY A 40 -0.11 -5.59 -10.31
CA GLY A 40 -1.52 -5.54 -9.97
C GLY A 40 -2.20 -6.88 -10.21
N GLU A 41 -1.81 -7.57 -11.28
CA GLU A 41 -2.38 -8.88 -11.60
C GLU A 41 -2.09 -9.89 -10.50
N GLU A 42 -0.85 -9.91 -10.01
CA GLU A 42 -0.46 -10.80 -8.93
C GLU A 42 -1.27 -10.52 -7.66
N LEU A 43 -1.42 -9.24 -7.33
CA LEU A 43 -2.19 -8.83 -6.18
C LEU A 43 -3.66 -9.24 -6.31
N LEU A 44 -4.25 -9.05 -7.49
CA LEU A 44 -5.66 -9.40 -7.71
C LEU A 44 -5.92 -10.89 -7.63
N SER A 45 -4.92 -11.71 -7.91
CA SER A 45 -5.07 -13.17 -7.82
C SER A 45 -4.88 -13.71 -6.40
N TYR A 46 -4.51 -12.87 -5.45
CA TYR A 46 -4.32 -13.29 -4.08
C TYR A 46 -5.67 -13.43 -3.37
N ASN A 47 -5.90 -14.56 -2.73
CA ASN A 47 -7.18 -14.87 -2.07
C ASN A 47 -7.19 -14.59 -0.58
N GLY A 48 -6.06 -14.21 0.00
CA GLY A 48 -5.99 -13.93 1.43
C GLY A 48 -6.55 -12.56 1.78
N GLN A 49 -6.74 -12.31 3.06
CA GLN A 49 -7.20 -11.03 3.54
C GLN A 49 -6.04 -10.05 3.69
N ILE A 50 -6.32 -8.79 3.41
CA ILE A 50 -5.36 -7.69 3.55
C ILE A 50 -6.02 -6.61 4.38
N ASP A 51 -5.35 -6.18 5.46
CA ASP A 51 -5.85 -5.11 6.31
C ASP A 51 -5.34 -3.76 5.85
N ILE A 52 -4.07 -3.70 5.41
CA ILE A 52 -3.46 -2.47 4.90
C ILE A 52 -2.72 -2.81 3.62
N LEU A 53 -3.00 -2.06 2.56
CA LEU A 53 -2.35 -2.22 1.27
C LEU A 53 -1.57 -0.96 0.93
N PHE A 54 -0.27 -1.11 0.68
CA PHE A 54 0.57 -0.06 0.12
C PHE A 54 0.74 -0.36 -1.37
N LEU A 55 0.35 0.57 -2.22
CA LEU A 55 0.22 0.31 -3.65
C LEU A 55 0.84 1.43 -4.45
N ASP A 56 1.75 1.10 -5.36
CA ASP A 56 2.28 2.05 -6.32
C ASP A 56 1.29 2.18 -7.48
N ILE A 57 1.17 3.37 -8.03
CA ILE A 57 0.32 3.60 -9.20
C ILE A 57 1.09 3.30 -10.49
N GLN A 58 2.34 3.75 -10.59
CA GLN A 58 3.12 3.59 -11.81
C GLN A 58 3.75 2.22 -11.89
N MET A 59 3.03 1.29 -12.48
CA MET A 59 3.49 -0.08 -12.69
C MET A 59 3.28 -0.47 -14.15
N LYS A 60 4.06 -1.46 -14.60
CA LYS A 60 3.92 -1.97 -15.97
C LYS A 60 2.57 -2.64 -16.15
N GLU A 61 2.03 -2.55 -17.35
CA GLU A 61 0.73 -3.12 -17.72
C GLU A 61 -0.39 -2.48 -16.92
N MET A 62 -0.98 -3.19 -15.95
CA MET A 62 -2.05 -2.63 -15.14
C MET A 62 -1.46 -1.71 -14.08
N ASP A 63 -1.86 -0.42 -14.09
CA ASP A 63 -1.37 0.51 -13.07
C ASP A 63 -2.11 0.33 -11.76
N GLY A 64 -1.61 1.01 -10.71
CA GLY A 64 -2.17 0.86 -9.38
C GLY A 64 -3.57 1.44 -9.23
N MET A 65 -3.92 2.46 -10.00
CA MET A 65 -5.27 3.04 -9.92
C MET A 65 -6.29 2.04 -10.45
N GLU A 66 -5.99 1.40 -11.57
CA GLU A 66 -6.86 0.35 -12.12
C GLU A 66 -6.96 -0.84 -11.17
N THR A 67 -5.81 -1.24 -10.60
CA THR A 67 -5.78 -2.31 -9.61
C THR A 67 -6.68 -1.98 -8.42
N ALA A 68 -6.59 -0.75 -7.92
CA ALA A 68 -7.40 -0.32 -6.77
C ALA A 68 -8.89 -0.33 -7.09
N ARG A 69 -9.27 0.11 -8.30
CA ARG A 69 -10.69 0.08 -8.71
C ARG A 69 -11.22 -1.34 -8.71
N LYS A 70 -10.43 -2.28 -9.24
CA LYS A 70 -10.84 -3.69 -9.28
C LYS A 70 -10.93 -4.29 -7.89
N LEU A 71 -9.98 -3.95 -7.00
CA LEU A 71 -10.03 -4.43 -5.62
C LEU A 71 -11.27 -3.93 -4.90
N ARG A 72 -11.59 -2.63 -5.03
CA ARG A 72 -12.79 -2.09 -4.37
C ARG A 72 -14.05 -2.70 -4.94
N ALA A 73 -14.12 -2.90 -6.26
CA ALA A 73 -15.26 -3.57 -6.89
C ALA A 73 -15.42 -5.00 -6.36
N ASP A 74 -14.32 -5.64 -6.00
CA ASP A 74 -14.30 -7.00 -5.49
C ASP A 74 -14.37 -7.07 -3.95
N GLN A 75 -14.88 -6.00 -3.33
CA GLN A 75 -15.20 -5.92 -1.90
C GLN A 75 -13.98 -5.80 -0.99
N PHE A 76 -12.84 -5.35 -1.50
CA PHE A 76 -11.72 -5.02 -0.61
C PHE A 76 -12.09 -3.83 0.26
N ARG A 77 -11.99 -3.97 1.57
CA ARG A 77 -12.38 -2.93 2.54
C ARG A 77 -11.25 -2.47 3.44
N GLY A 78 -10.03 -2.91 3.16
CA GLY A 78 -8.88 -2.52 3.95
C GLY A 78 -8.44 -1.10 3.70
N PHE A 79 -7.46 -0.65 4.46
CA PHE A 79 -6.84 0.65 4.26
C PHE A 79 -5.98 0.60 3.01
N LEU A 80 -6.16 1.56 2.12
CA LEU A 80 -5.39 1.69 0.89
C LEU A 80 -4.53 2.94 0.98
N VAL A 81 -3.22 2.76 0.90
CA VAL A 81 -2.26 3.86 0.91
C VAL A 81 -1.46 3.80 -0.39
N PHE A 82 -1.59 4.83 -1.22
CA PHE A 82 -0.76 4.91 -2.42
C PHE A 82 0.63 5.42 -2.07
N ILE A 83 1.65 4.80 -2.67
CA ILE A 83 3.04 5.26 -2.55
C ILE A 83 3.61 5.30 -3.96
N THR A 84 3.78 6.50 -4.52
CA THR A 84 4.06 6.64 -5.94
C THR A 84 4.85 7.93 -6.23
N VAL A 85 5.54 7.97 -7.38
CA VAL A 85 6.16 9.22 -7.86
C VAL A 85 5.14 10.15 -8.52
N LEU A 86 3.94 9.66 -8.83
CA LEU A 86 2.93 10.43 -9.56
C LEU A 86 2.13 11.30 -8.61
N LYS A 87 2.32 12.62 -8.68
CA LYS A 87 1.57 13.57 -7.85
C LYS A 87 0.18 13.86 -8.40
N GLU A 88 0.03 13.72 -9.71
CA GLU A 88 -1.16 14.17 -10.42
C GLU A 88 -2.37 13.25 -10.26
N MET A 89 -2.19 12.09 -9.63
CA MET A 89 -3.28 11.12 -9.45
C MET A 89 -4.01 11.25 -8.12
N VAL A 90 -3.65 12.27 -7.32
CA VAL A 90 -4.21 12.38 -5.97
C VAL A 90 -5.73 12.52 -5.97
N PHE A 91 -6.30 13.25 -6.93
CA PHE A 91 -7.76 13.42 -6.97
C PHE A 91 -8.46 12.12 -7.32
N GLN A 92 -7.88 11.33 -8.23
CA GLN A 92 -8.45 10.04 -8.59
C GLN A 92 -8.42 9.06 -7.42
N SER A 93 -7.50 9.24 -6.48
CA SER A 93 -7.39 8.35 -5.33
C SER A 93 -8.64 8.40 -4.45
N PHE A 94 -9.40 9.50 -4.47
CA PHE A 94 -10.64 9.60 -3.71
C PHE A 94 -11.69 8.62 -4.23
N GLU A 95 -11.70 8.33 -5.53
CA GLU A 95 -12.66 7.41 -6.13
C GLU A 95 -12.51 5.99 -5.58
N VAL A 96 -11.30 5.61 -5.19
CA VAL A 96 -11.02 4.28 -4.65
C VAL A 96 -10.87 4.31 -3.12
N GLN A 97 -11.28 5.42 -2.52
CA GLN A 97 -11.31 5.57 -1.06
C GLN A 97 -9.92 5.33 -0.44
N ALA A 98 -8.90 5.93 -1.05
CA ALA A 98 -7.55 5.85 -0.51
C ALA A 98 -7.51 6.55 0.85
N TYR A 99 -6.86 5.90 1.81
CA TYR A 99 -6.69 6.49 3.13
C TYR A 99 -5.64 7.59 3.10
N ASP A 100 -4.57 7.37 2.33
CA ASP A 100 -3.50 8.36 2.20
C ASP A 100 -2.80 8.20 0.86
N TYR A 101 -1.98 9.19 0.51
CA TYR A 101 -1.30 9.26 -0.77
C TYR A 101 0.10 9.84 -0.49
N LEU A 102 1.10 8.98 -0.53
CA LEU A 102 2.47 9.37 -0.23
C LEU A 102 3.29 9.43 -1.51
N VAL A 103 4.00 10.53 -1.71
CA VAL A 103 4.81 10.75 -2.91
C VAL A 103 6.25 10.33 -2.63
N LYS A 104 6.82 9.52 -3.52
CA LYS A 104 8.22 9.08 -3.42
C LYS A 104 9.17 10.26 -3.69
N PRO A 105 10.30 10.35 -3.01
CA PRO A 105 10.78 9.43 -1.96
C PRO A 105 10.02 9.67 -0.66
N VAL A 106 9.60 8.58 -0.03
CA VAL A 106 8.79 8.66 1.19
C VAL A 106 9.71 8.88 2.38
N ASP A 107 9.42 9.93 3.13
CA ASP A 107 10.10 10.21 4.38
C ASP A 107 9.54 9.30 5.48
N LYS A 108 10.44 8.75 6.29
CA LYS A 108 10.04 7.82 7.35
C LYS A 108 9.03 8.44 8.33
N LYS A 109 9.24 9.71 8.68
CA LYS A 109 8.32 10.41 9.58
C LYS A 109 6.94 10.57 8.98
N GLU A 110 6.87 10.86 7.68
CA GLU A 110 5.60 10.97 6.98
C GLU A 110 4.88 9.64 6.94
N PHE A 111 5.62 8.58 6.67
CA PHE A 111 5.08 7.23 6.70
C PHE A 111 4.52 6.90 8.08
N GLU A 112 5.27 7.20 9.13
CA GLU A 112 4.86 6.91 10.50
C GLU A 112 3.61 7.70 10.89
N LYS A 113 3.49 8.94 10.42
CA LYS A 113 2.27 9.73 10.67
C LYS A 113 1.04 9.06 10.09
N THR A 114 1.15 8.54 8.87
CA THR A 114 0.05 7.81 8.24
C THR A 114 -0.33 6.59 9.09
N MET A 115 0.67 5.82 9.51
CA MET A 115 0.43 4.63 10.30
C MET A 115 -0.19 4.95 11.66
N GLU A 116 0.27 6.01 12.31
CA GLU A 116 -0.29 6.43 13.59
C GLU A 116 -1.77 6.80 13.46
N ARG A 117 -2.16 7.44 12.35
CA ARG A 117 -3.57 7.77 12.12
C ARG A 117 -4.41 6.52 11.92
N ILE A 118 -3.88 5.51 11.25
CA ILE A 118 -4.60 4.25 11.05
C ILE A 118 -4.88 3.57 12.40
N TYR A 119 -3.97 3.70 13.34
CA TYR A 119 -4.06 3.06 14.65
C TYR A 119 -4.42 4.01 15.80
N ALA A 120 -4.90 5.17 15.49
CA ALA A 120 -5.28 6.14 16.51
C ALA A 120 -6.50 5.71 17.35
#